data_39c435474fa270c266db8090f8dcd3a5
#
_entry.id   39c435474fa270c266db8090f8dcd3a5
#
_cell.length_a   1.000
_cell.length_b   1.000
_cell.length_c   1.000
_cell.angle_alpha   90.00
_cell.angle_beta   90.00
_cell.angle_gamma   90.00
#
_symmetry.space_group_name_H-M   'P 1'
#
loop_
_entity.id
_entity.type
_entity.pdbx_description
1 polymer ?
#
loop_
_entity_poly.entity_id
_entity_poly.type
_entity_poly.pdbx_seq_one_letter_code
_entity_poly.pdbx_strand_id
1 'polypeptide(L)'
;MRNSRKHQQGHAAILFAMMIPALFGIFALASDGARAIQTKARIEDASEVAALAVSAHNDPNQPDNGSSTPSARNRQIVEDYVNAYISDIDAVTDIKVAKRNCDLIPECVAGLYDGDMRYLEHEVDVTTRQNSWFPGNEAIEGMGETFSTRGKSLARKYQSEAVDVMFAADFSGSMLDTWSGSYNPKYVDLIEIIRNISVELQNFNDLPGNRDNSTIGISAFSTFTNSYTSDTGIQCSLSQGVSRKNKPTNWFRPVNPEKTVANIWVQKTEDYCKSGAYSGFHDVDLTSNFNLLNDQVGSFYAGGGTASYQAIIRGAQLLKKGNNSRRLLIVLSDGDDNDKNLANGLVSAGMCTKIKDDLGSDRTPDGRPVAAKMAVIGFDYDPFANKALKDCVGVKNVYKAEDADEVEDIILELINEEVGHLK
;
A
#
# COMPACT_ATOMS: atom_id res chain seq x y z
N MET A 1 -1.76 -59.57 81.04
CA MET A 1 -1.79 -58.12 80.76
C MET A 1 -2.19 -57.87 79.35
N ARG A 2 -3.40 -57.40 79.09
CA ARG A 2 -3.98 -57.18 77.75
C ARG A 2 -3.78 -55.72 77.42
N ASN A 3 -2.76 -55.38 76.50
CA ASN A 3 -2.53 -54.02 76.07
C ASN A 3 -3.69 -53.58 75.17
N SER A 4 -4.53 -52.71 75.64
CA SER A 4 -5.55 -52.00 74.84
C SER A 4 -4.85 -51.00 73.93
N ARG A 5 -4.69 -51.31 72.65
CA ARG A 5 -4.34 -50.33 71.67
C ARG A 5 -5.51 -49.38 71.49
N LYS A 6 -5.38 -48.17 72.02
CA LYS A 6 -6.32 -47.08 71.76
C LYS A 6 -6.17 -46.71 70.25
N HIS A 7 -7.20 -46.93 69.49
CA HIS A 7 -7.29 -46.52 68.12
C HIS A 7 -7.37 -44.97 68.01
N GLN A 8 -6.30 -44.35 67.58
CA GLN A 8 -6.27 -42.92 67.25
C GLN A 8 -6.81 -42.72 65.84
N GLN A 9 -8.00 -43.16 65.51
CA GLN A 9 -8.55 -43.08 64.12
C GLN A 9 -9.21 -41.74 63.78
N GLY A 10 -9.50 -40.87 64.73
CA GLY A 10 -10.19 -39.60 64.49
C GLY A 10 -9.28 -38.45 64.08
N HIS A 11 -8.03 -38.42 64.56
CA HIS A 11 -7.12 -37.30 64.28
C HIS A 11 -6.62 -37.23 62.78
N ALA A 12 -6.42 -38.38 62.18
CA ALA A 12 -6.02 -38.44 60.74
C ALA A 12 -7.13 -37.92 59.82
N ALA A 13 -8.41 -38.27 60.12
CA ALA A 13 -9.53 -37.82 59.31
C ALA A 13 -9.74 -36.30 59.43
N ILE A 14 -9.56 -35.69 60.60
CA ILE A 14 -9.63 -34.24 60.73
C ILE A 14 -8.49 -33.53 60.01
N LEU A 15 -7.27 -34.09 60.10
CA LEU A 15 -6.11 -33.56 59.46
C LEU A 15 -6.23 -33.62 57.90
N PHE A 16 -6.74 -34.70 57.34
CA PHE A 16 -7.07 -34.84 55.95
C PHE A 16 -8.18 -33.88 55.53
N ALA A 17 -9.24 -33.72 56.31
CA ALA A 17 -10.32 -32.79 55.99
C ALA A 17 -9.86 -31.34 55.96
N MET A 18 -8.83 -30.94 56.72
CA MET A 18 -8.22 -29.61 56.67
C MET A 18 -7.20 -29.47 55.54
N MET A 19 -6.44 -30.51 55.23
CA MET A 19 -5.41 -30.46 54.19
C MET A 19 -5.98 -30.51 52.78
N ILE A 20 -7.05 -31.24 52.52
CA ILE A 20 -7.63 -31.41 51.17
C ILE A 20 -8.06 -30.07 50.55
N PRO A 21 -8.85 -29.20 51.22
CA PRO A 21 -9.20 -27.90 50.64
C PRO A 21 -7.98 -27.02 50.31
N ALA A 22 -6.97 -27.00 51.16
CA ALA A 22 -5.74 -26.24 50.93
C ALA A 22 -4.95 -26.78 49.72
N LEU A 23 -4.84 -28.10 49.58
CA LEU A 23 -4.18 -28.72 48.44
C LEU A 23 -4.94 -28.45 47.12
N PHE A 24 -6.29 -28.52 47.16
CA PHE A 24 -7.12 -28.19 45.99
C PHE A 24 -7.02 -26.71 45.65
N GLY A 25 -6.95 -25.79 46.59
CA GLY A 25 -6.72 -24.36 46.36
C GLY A 25 -5.37 -24.09 45.70
N ILE A 26 -4.31 -24.72 46.20
CA ILE A 26 -2.97 -24.62 45.56
C ILE A 26 -2.99 -25.20 44.14
N PHE A 27 -3.64 -26.35 43.93
CA PHE A 27 -3.76 -26.95 42.61
C PHE A 27 -4.57 -26.09 41.65
N ALA A 28 -5.68 -25.51 42.08
CA ALA A 28 -6.52 -24.61 41.30
C ALA A 28 -5.73 -23.35 40.83
N LEU A 29 -5.10 -22.68 41.81
CA LEU A 29 -4.27 -21.49 41.52
C LEU A 29 -3.05 -21.84 40.63
N ALA A 30 -2.41 -22.97 40.86
CA ALA A 30 -1.25 -23.38 40.02
C ALA A 30 -1.69 -23.75 38.62
N SER A 31 -2.82 -24.41 38.42
CA SER A 31 -3.34 -24.83 37.13
C SER A 31 -3.77 -23.61 36.29
N ASP A 32 -4.66 -22.78 36.83
CA ASP A 32 -5.14 -21.59 36.12
C ASP A 32 -4.04 -20.53 36.00
N GLY A 33 -3.15 -20.41 36.99
CA GLY A 33 -1.96 -19.54 36.90
C GLY A 33 -0.99 -19.96 35.80
N ALA A 34 -0.68 -21.25 35.68
CA ALA A 34 0.16 -21.75 34.58
C ALA A 34 -0.49 -21.51 33.22
N ARG A 35 -1.81 -21.69 33.12
CA ARG A 35 -2.58 -21.41 31.91
C ARG A 35 -2.59 -19.92 31.59
N ALA A 36 -2.75 -19.04 32.56
CA ALA A 36 -2.70 -17.60 32.37
C ALA A 36 -1.32 -17.15 31.82
N ILE A 37 -0.22 -17.70 32.36
CA ILE A 37 1.14 -17.41 31.85
C ILE A 37 1.30 -17.94 30.45
N GLN A 38 0.83 -19.14 30.14
CA GLN A 38 0.89 -19.69 28.77
C GLN A 38 0.06 -18.87 27.79
N THR A 39 -1.15 -18.46 28.18
CA THR A 39 -2.01 -17.59 27.37
C THR A 39 -1.35 -16.22 27.15
N LYS A 40 -0.70 -15.69 28.21
CA LYS A 40 0.07 -14.43 28.11
C LYS A 40 1.17 -14.51 27.04
N ALA A 41 1.96 -15.57 27.03
CA ALA A 41 2.98 -15.77 26.01
C ALA A 41 2.37 -15.87 24.60
N ARG A 42 1.29 -16.65 24.44
CA ARG A 42 0.62 -16.80 23.14
C ARG A 42 0.00 -15.51 22.61
N ILE A 43 -0.55 -14.66 23.51
CA ILE A 43 -1.13 -13.39 23.07
C ILE A 43 -0.04 -12.38 22.71
N GLU A 44 1.15 -12.45 23.32
CA GLU A 44 2.31 -11.67 22.91
C GLU A 44 2.78 -12.08 21.52
N ASP A 45 2.95 -13.38 21.26
CA ASP A 45 3.29 -13.91 19.92
C ASP A 45 2.23 -13.52 18.89
N ALA A 46 0.94 -13.67 19.20
CA ALA A 46 -0.15 -13.27 18.33
C ALA A 46 -0.13 -11.77 18.02
N SER A 47 0.14 -10.94 19.02
CA SER A 47 0.24 -9.48 18.86
C SER A 47 1.43 -9.08 17.99
N GLU A 48 2.56 -9.80 18.07
CA GLU A 48 3.74 -9.56 17.23
C GLU A 48 3.43 -9.84 15.77
N VAL A 49 2.86 -11.01 15.48
CA VAL A 49 2.50 -11.36 14.09
C VAL A 49 1.40 -10.44 13.56
N ALA A 50 0.40 -10.09 14.40
CA ALA A 50 -0.63 -9.14 14.02
C ALA A 50 -0.07 -7.74 13.73
N ALA A 51 0.89 -7.25 14.53
CA ALA A 51 1.55 -5.96 14.29
C ALA A 51 2.32 -5.96 12.96
N LEU A 52 3.02 -7.05 12.63
CA LEU A 52 3.67 -7.21 11.34
C LEU A 52 2.66 -7.23 10.18
N ALA A 53 1.54 -7.95 10.34
CA ALA A 53 0.51 -8.01 9.30
C ALA A 53 -0.19 -6.66 9.10
N VAL A 54 -0.54 -5.95 10.17
CA VAL A 54 -1.08 -4.59 10.11
C VAL A 54 -0.08 -3.64 9.45
N SER A 55 1.21 -3.75 9.78
CA SER A 55 2.26 -2.94 9.16
C SER A 55 2.41 -3.25 7.66
N ALA A 56 2.29 -4.52 7.26
CA ALA A 56 2.36 -4.92 5.86
C ALA A 56 1.17 -4.37 5.06
N HIS A 57 -0.04 -4.45 5.59
CA HIS A 57 -1.25 -3.91 4.96
C HIS A 57 -1.30 -2.39 4.96
N ASN A 58 -0.70 -1.74 5.96
CA ASN A 58 -0.63 -0.28 6.13
C ASN A 58 -1.99 0.45 5.98
N ASP A 59 -3.07 -0.20 6.41
CA ASP A 59 -4.42 0.37 6.37
C ASP A 59 -4.53 1.58 7.30
N PRO A 60 -5.09 2.73 6.85
CA PRO A 60 -5.19 3.91 7.69
C PRO A 60 -6.19 3.70 8.83
N ASN A 61 -5.86 4.20 10.03
CA ASN A 61 -6.81 4.33 11.11
C ASN A 61 -7.59 5.63 11.00
N GLN A 62 -8.75 5.70 11.60
CA GLN A 62 -9.57 6.91 11.64
C GLN A 62 -9.60 7.52 13.05
N PRO A 63 -9.00 8.72 13.29
CA PRO A 63 -8.02 9.48 12.49
C PRO A 63 -6.62 8.85 12.52
N ASP A 64 -5.82 9.05 11.46
CA ASP A 64 -4.52 8.39 11.25
C ASP A 64 -3.32 9.13 11.86
N ASN A 65 -3.47 9.82 12.95
CA ASN A 65 -2.42 10.63 13.59
C ASN A 65 -2.10 10.18 15.02
N GLY A 66 -1.79 8.91 15.21
CA GLY A 66 -1.49 8.32 16.52
C GLY A 66 -2.74 7.91 17.30
N SER A 67 -3.93 7.97 16.70
CA SER A 67 -5.14 7.38 17.26
C SER A 67 -4.96 5.87 17.47
N SER A 68 -5.50 5.35 18.58
CA SER A 68 -5.49 3.92 18.86
C SER A 68 -6.78 3.21 18.42
N THR A 69 -7.68 3.87 17.71
CA THR A 69 -8.92 3.27 17.19
C THR A 69 -8.60 2.56 15.88
N PRO A 70 -8.71 1.23 15.79
CA PRO A 70 -8.43 0.49 14.58
C PRO A 70 -9.48 0.74 13.50
N SER A 71 -9.07 0.73 12.23
CA SER A 71 -9.99 0.53 11.11
C SER A 71 -10.68 -0.84 11.21
N ALA A 72 -11.74 -1.06 10.44
CA ALA A 72 -12.42 -2.35 10.40
C ALA A 72 -11.46 -3.47 9.96
N ARG A 73 -10.62 -3.20 8.97
CA ARG A 73 -9.61 -4.14 8.44
C ARG A 73 -8.52 -4.46 9.46
N ASN A 74 -7.94 -3.44 10.10
CA ASN A 74 -6.93 -3.64 11.14
C ASN A 74 -7.49 -4.44 12.33
N ARG A 75 -8.74 -4.16 12.72
CA ARG A 75 -9.44 -4.95 13.74
C ARG A 75 -9.56 -6.41 13.34
N GLN A 76 -10.01 -6.68 12.11
CA GLN A 76 -10.18 -8.05 11.61
C GLN A 76 -8.84 -8.80 11.57
N ILE A 77 -7.77 -8.17 11.11
CA ILE A 77 -6.43 -8.77 11.10
C ILE A 77 -6.02 -9.21 12.51
N VAL A 78 -6.16 -8.33 13.50
CA VAL A 78 -5.79 -8.65 14.89
C VAL A 78 -6.64 -9.78 15.44
N GLU A 79 -7.96 -9.75 15.22
CA GLU A 79 -8.89 -10.82 15.67
C GLU A 79 -8.53 -12.17 15.06
N ASP A 80 -8.22 -12.22 13.76
CA ASP A 80 -7.87 -13.45 13.05
C ASP A 80 -6.60 -14.08 13.62
N TYR A 81 -5.53 -13.30 13.83
CA TYR A 81 -4.30 -13.82 14.42
C TYR A 81 -4.48 -14.24 15.87
N VAL A 82 -5.18 -13.45 16.69
CA VAL A 82 -5.46 -13.80 18.09
C VAL A 82 -6.23 -15.11 18.19
N ASN A 83 -7.28 -15.29 17.36
CA ASN A 83 -8.06 -16.51 17.30
C ASN A 83 -7.27 -17.72 16.78
N ALA A 84 -6.30 -17.50 15.90
CA ALA A 84 -5.43 -18.56 15.39
C ALA A 84 -4.43 -19.07 16.45
N TYR A 85 -3.93 -18.17 17.32
CA TYR A 85 -2.95 -18.51 18.36
C TYR A 85 -3.54 -19.01 19.66
N ILE A 86 -4.77 -18.61 19.99
CA ILE A 86 -5.43 -18.93 21.27
C ILE A 86 -6.81 -19.54 20.98
N SER A 87 -6.95 -20.82 21.24
CA SER A 87 -8.17 -21.59 20.92
C SER A 87 -9.26 -21.53 21.99
N ASP A 88 -8.95 -21.05 23.21
CA ASP A 88 -9.84 -21.05 24.38
C ASP A 88 -10.20 -19.63 24.86
N ILE A 89 -10.35 -18.70 23.92
CA ILE A 89 -10.81 -17.34 24.18
C ILE A 89 -12.32 -17.35 24.42
N ASP A 90 -12.76 -16.73 25.54
CA ASP A 90 -14.16 -16.41 25.78
C ASP A 90 -14.55 -15.13 24.98
N ALA A 91 -13.72 -14.12 25.03
CA ALA A 91 -13.91 -12.89 24.28
C ALA A 91 -12.59 -12.14 24.02
N VAL A 92 -12.49 -11.48 22.88
CA VAL A 92 -11.55 -10.38 22.65
C VAL A 92 -12.23 -9.11 23.16
N THR A 93 -11.73 -8.55 24.25
CA THR A 93 -12.42 -7.46 24.97
C THR A 93 -11.99 -6.08 24.55
N ASP A 94 -10.77 -5.92 24.05
CA ASP A 94 -10.23 -4.64 23.57
C ASP A 94 -9.20 -4.88 22.48
N ILE A 95 -9.25 -4.07 21.43
CA ILE A 95 -8.25 -4.03 20.37
C ILE A 95 -7.92 -2.57 20.10
N LYS A 96 -6.64 -2.24 20.20
CA LYS A 96 -6.09 -0.95 19.82
C LYS A 96 -5.01 -1.17 18.78
N VAL A 97 -5.05 -0.36 17.74
CA VAL A 97 -4.01 -0.30 16.73
C VAL A 97 -3.67 1.18 16.55
N ALA A 98 -2.43 1.53 16.84
CA ALA A 98 -1.95 2.89 16.61
C ALA A 98 -0.91 2.89 15.49
N LYS A 99 -1.07 3.79 14.52
CA LYS A 99 -0.08 4.09 13.49
C LYS A 99 0.58 5.42 13.82
N ARG A 100 1.89 5.46 13.84
CA ARG A 100 2.68 6.67 14.08
C ARG A 100 3.67 6.84 12.94
N ASN A 101 3.61 7.97 12.26
CA ASN A 101 4.60 8.35 11.27
C ASN A 101 5.87 8.86 11.96
N CYS A 102 6.98 8.92 11.23
CA CYS A 102 8.29 9.32 11.76
C CYS A 102 8.27 10.68 12.49
N ASP A 103 7.50 11.64 12.01
CA ASP A 103 7.32 12.98 12.61
C ASP A 103 6.77 12.94 14.05
N LEU A 104 6.02 11.88 14.38
CA LEU A 104 5.47 11.64 15.72
C LEU A 104 6.38 10.75 16.59
N ILE A 105 7.54 10.32 16.08
CA ILE A 105 8.47 9.41 16.75
C ILE A 105 9.80 10.12 16.97
N PRO A 106 10.08 10.64 18.18
CA PRO A 106 11.30 11.44 18.42
C PRO A 106 12.60 10.73 18.03
N GLU A 107 12.68 9.41 18.23
CA GLU A 107 13.85 8.60 17.87
C GLU A 107 14.03 8.51 16.36
N CYS A 108 12.93 8.42 15.60
CA CYS A 108 12.97 8.44 14.14
C CYS A 108 13.46 9.79 13.63
N VAL A 109 12.89 10.89 14.13
CA VAL A 109 13.31 12.26 13.74
C VAL A 109 14.77 12.49 14.06
N ALA A 110 15.26 12.07 15.24
CA ALA A 110 16.66 12.21 15.62
C ALA A 110 17.59 11.39 14.71
N GLY A 111 17.23 10.13 14.41
CA GLY A 111 18.03 9.25 13.55
C GLY A 111 18.17 9.76 12.11
N LEU A 112 17.19 10.52 11.58
CA LEU A 112 17.32 11.14 10.26
C LEU A 112 18.49 12.11 10.14
N TYR A 113 18.85 12.81 11.23
CA TYR A 113 20.03 13.69 11.25
C TYR A 113 21.36 12.91 11.23
N ASP A 114 21.32 11.67 11.70
CA ASP A 114 22.47 10.76 11.71
C ASP A 114 22.54 9.91 10.42
N GLY A 115 21.54 10.04 9.54
CA GLY A 115 21.46 9.32 8.27
C GLY A 115 20.76 7.96 8.37
N ASP A 116 20.02 7.71 9.45
CA ASP A 116 19.21 6.51 9.61
C ASP A 116 18.00 6.55 8.65
N MET A 117 17.50 5.35 8.33
CA MET A 117 16.31 5.23 7.49
C MET A 117 15.07 5.69 8.25
N ARG A 118 14.20 6.41 7.54
CA ARG A 118 12.87 6.76 8.02
C ARG A 118 12.05 5.50 8.26
N TYR A 119 11.19 5.51 9.29
CA TYR A 119 10.23 4.43 9.52
C TYR A 119 8.92 4.96 10.10
N LEU A 120 7.89 4.19 9.96
CA LEU A 120 6.63 4.33 10.67
C LEU A 120 6.43 3.15 11.62
N GLU A 121 5.66 3.34 12.67
CA GLU A 121 5.37 2.32 13.66
C GLU A 121 3.90 1.96 13.69
N HIS A 122 3.64 0.65 13.74
CA HIS A 122 2.31 0.12 14.04
C HIS A 122 2.37 -0.58 15.40
N GLU A 123 1.58 -0.10 16.35
CA GLU A 123 1.46 -0.67 17.68
C GLU A 123 0.12 -1.41 17.78
N VAL A 124 0.16 -2.69 18.09
CA VAL A 124 -1.03 -3.51 18.38
C VAL A 124 -1.07 -3.81 19.86
N ASP A 125 -2.23 -3.58 20.47
CA ASP A 125 -2.50 -3.83 21.89
C ASP A 125 -3.87 -4.51 21.99
N VAL A 126 -3.88 -5.74 22.44
CA VAL A 126 -5.08 -6.57 22.49
C VAL A 126 -5.27 -7.21 23.86
N THR A 127 -6.49 -7.22 24.33
CA THR A 127 -6.88 -7.86 25.58
C THR A 127 -7.91 -8.94 25.31
N THR A 128 -7.66 -10.13 25.85
CA THR A 128 -8.58 -11.26 25.79
C THR A 128 -9.03 -11.67 27.17
N ARG A 129 -10.22 -12.28 27.26
CA ARG A 129 -10.78 -12.88 28.44
C ARG A 129 -10.91 -14.37 28.22
N GLN A 130 -10.55 -15.15 29.25
CA GLN A 130 -10.65 -16.61 29.30
C GLN A 130 -11.44 -17.03 30.51
N ASN A 131 -12.17 -18.14 30.40
CA ASN A 131 -12.83 -18.77 31.54
C ASN A 131 -11.82 -19.57 32.38
N SER A 132 -11.89 -19.45 33.72
CA SER A 132 -11.08 -20.25 34.63
C SER A 132 -11.56 -21.70 34.65
N TRP A 133 -10.65 -22.65 34.71
CA TRP A 133 -11.00 -24.06 34.90
C TRP A 133 -11.42 -24.34 36.34
N PHE A 134 -10.82 -23.61 37.29
CA PHE A 134 -11.06 -23.73 38.72
C PHE A 134 -11.35 -22.35 39.32
N PRO A 135 -12.57 -21.81 39.11
CA PRO A 135 -12.90 -20.45 39.54
C PRO A 135 -12.82 -20.19 41.04
N GLY A 136 -12.84 -21.26 41.84
CA GLY A 136 -12.91 -21.15 43.29
C GLY A 136 -14.33 -21.04 43.82
N ASN A 137 -14.46 -21.04 45.13
CA ASN A 137 -15.71 -20.83 45.89
C ASN A 137 -15.38 -20.30 47.30
N GLU A 138 -16.39 -20.15 48.16
CA GLU A 138 -16.21 -19.65 49.54
C GLU A 138 -15.23 -20.48 50.39
N ALA A 139 -15.01 -21.76 50.06
CA ALA A 139 -14.15 -22.66 50.81
C ALA A 139 -12.77 -22.87 50.16
N ILE A 140 -12.64 -22.64 48.88
CA ILE A 140 -11.41 -22.87 48.10
C ILE A 140 -11.20 -21.66 47.25
N GLU A 141 -10.12 -20.92 47.49
CA GLU A 141 -9.75 -19.78 46.66
C GLU A 141 -9.29 -20.22 45.26
N GLY A 142 -9.72 -19.47 44.23
CA GLY A 142 -9.34 -19.63 42.84
C GLY A 142 -9.09 -18.27 42.17
N MET A 143 -8.90 -18.25 40.85
CA MET A 143 -8.68 -17.00 40.08
C MET A 143 -9.99 -16.25 39.76
N GLY A 144 -11.14 -16.69 40.26
CA GLY A 144 -12.46 -16.18 39.86
C GLY A 144 -12.97 -16.85 38.57
N GLU A 145 -14.16 -16.45 38.12
CA GLU A 145 -14.82 -17.09 36.98
C GLU A 145 -14.02 -16.90 35.67
N THR A 146 -13.35 -15.76 35.53
CA THR A 146 -12.57 -15.43 34.34
C THR A 146 -11.26 -14.74 34.72
N PHE A 147 -10.28 -14.85 33.87
CA PHE A 147 -9.06 -14.02 33.90
C PHE A 147 -8.82 -13.34 32.56
N SER A 148 -8.11 -12.22 32.56
CA SER A 148 -7.77 -11.49 31.35
C SER A 148 -6.27 -11.47 31.09
N THR A 149 -5.88 -11.59 29.83
CA THR A 149 -4.50 -11.45 29.39
C THR A 149 -4.41 -10.37 28.33
N ARG A 150 -3.28 -9.66 28.28
CA ARG A 150 -3.04 -8.57 27.36
C ARG A 150 -1.72 -8.82 26.62
N GLY A 151 -1.76 -8.69 25.31
CA GLY A 151 -0.58 -8.69 24.45
C GLY A 151 -0.38 -7.29 23.85
N LYS A 152 0.88 -6.89 23.72
CA LYS A 152 1.26 -5.64 23.10
C LYS A 152 2.51 -5.84 22.29
N SER A 153 2.50 -5.38 21.02
CA SER A 153 3.65 -5.44 20.15
C SER A 153 3.74 -4.22 19.25
N LEU A 154 4.94 -3.98 18.72
CA LEU A 154 5.25 -2.85 17.88
C LEU A 154 6.04 -3.35 16.66
N ALA A 155 5.52 -3.07 15.47
CA ALA A 155 6.21 -3.31 14.22
C ALA A 155 6.70 -1.99 13.61
N ARG A 156 7.93 -1.98 13.09
CA ARG A 156 8.48 -0.86 12.33
C ARG A 156 8.49 -1.20 10.85
N LYS A 157 7.95 -0.28 10.05
CA LYS A 157 8.07 -0.32 8.60
C LYS A 157 9.02 0.79 8.18
N TYR A 158 10.20 0.40 7.71
CA TYR A 158 11.20 1.36 7.25
C TYR A 158 10.80 1.88 5.87
N GLN A 159 10.87 3.19 5.71
CA GLN A 159 10.67 3.88 4.44
C GLN A 159 12.03 4.25 3.89
N SER A 160 12.50 3.49 2.93
CA SER A 160 13.92 3.52 2.62
C SER A 160 14.38 4.70 1.78
N GLU A 161 13.56 5.27 0.89
CA GLU A 161 14.07 6.28 -0.05
C GLU A 161 12.96 7.12 -0.70
N ALA A 162 13.32 8.34 -1.09
CA ALA A 162 12.48 9.18 -1.92
C ALA A 162 12.10 8.47 -3.23
N VAL A 163 10.91 8.71 -3.71
CA VAL A 163 10.35 8.05 -4.90
C VAL A 163 10.01 9.06 -5.98
N ASP A 164 10.30 8.70 -7.23
CA ASP A 164 9.76 9.40 -8.40
C ASP A 164 8.50 8.66 -8.86
N VAL A 165 7.34 9.29 -8.70
CA VAL A 165 6.03 8.74 -9.10
C VAL A 165 5.60 9.38 -10.40
N MET A 166 5.29 8.56 -11.39
CA MET A 166 4.73 9.01 -12.68
C MET A 166 3.35 8.40 -12.87
N PHE A 167 2.34 9.22 -12.94
CA PHE A 167 0.99 8.80 -13.27
C PHE A 167 0.80 8.80 -14.79
N ALA A 168 0.53 7.64 -15.37
CA ALA A 168 -0.04 7.50 -16.70
C ALA A 168 -1.57 7.53 -16.54
N ALA A 169 -2.13 8.73 -16.55
CA ALA A 169 -3.48 9.03 -16.09
C ALA A 169 -4.47 9.16 -17.25
N ASP A 170 -5.57 8.42 -17.15
CA ASP A 170 -6.66 8.43 -18.14
C ASP A 170 -7.49 9.70 -18.01
N PHE A 171 -7.57 10.45 -19.12
CA PHE A 171 -8.46 11.59 -19.30
C PHE A 171 -9.31 11.41 -20.56
N SER A 172 -9.70 10.15 -20.87
CA SER A 172 -10.59 9.83 -21.99
C SER A 172 -12.04 10.20 -21.69
N GLY A 173 -12.92 10.00 -22.70
CA GLY A 173 -14.31 10.38 -22.60
C GLY A 173 -15.11 9.62 -21.52
N SER A 174 -14.77 8.37 -21.20
CA SER A 174 -15.39 7.58 -20.14
C SER A 174 -15.14 8.17 -18.74
N MET A 175 -14.07 8.90 -18.57
CA MET A 175 -13.78 9.61 -17.32
C MET A 175 -14.73 10.79 -17.02
N LEU A 176 -15.60 11.16 -17.94
CA LEU A 176 -16.73 12.09 -17.74
C LEU A 176 -17.90 11.44 -16.99
N ASP A 177 -17.97 10.11 -16.97
CA ASP A 177 -18.97 9.37 -16.23
C ASP A 177 -18.65 9.43 -14.73
N THR A 178 -19.69 9.22 -13.90
CA THR A 178 -19.55 9.15 -12.45
C THR A 178 -19.25 7.72 -12.00
N TRP A 179 -18.63 7.56 -10.83
CA TRP A 179 -18.56 6.27 -10.15
C TRP A 179 -19.96 5.76 -9.79
N SER A 180 -20.08 4.46 -9.61
CA SER A 180 -21.28 3.90 -9.02
C SER A 180 -21.49 4.47 -7.61
N GLY A 181 -22.49 5.32 -7.45
CA GLY A 181 -22.80 5.97 -6.15
C GLY A 181 -22.12 7.32 -5.88
N SER A 182 -21.30 7.85 -6.80
CA SER A 182 -20.72 9.19 -6.71
C SER A 182 -21.51 10.23 -7.54
N TYR A 183 -21.31 11.50 -7.20
CA TYR A 183 -21.86 12.64 -7.95
C TYR A 183 -20.83 13.31 -8.86
N ASN A 184 -19.54 13.10 -8.61
CA ASN A 184 -18.47 13.70 -9.38
C ASN A 184 -18.09 12.84 -10.59
N PRO A 185 -17.71 13.41 -11.74
CA PRO A 185 -17.03 12.71 -12.80
C PRO A 185 -15.70 12.11 -12.31
N LYS A 186 -15.35 10.92 -12.78
CA LYS A 186 -14.14 10.19 -12.37
C LYS A 186 -12.85 11.01 -12.50
N TYR A 187 -12.73 11.84 -13.56
CA TYR A 187 -11.54 12.68 -13.74
C TYR A 187 -11.40 13.75 -12.64
N VAL A 188 -12.52 14.23 -12.06
CA VAL A 188 -12.49 15.19 -10.95
C VAL A 188 -11.95 14.52 -9.69
N ASP A 189 -12.46 13.33 -9.38
CA ASP A 189 -11.97 12.54 -8.25
C ASP A 189 -10.50 12.15 -8.45
N LEU A 190 -10.09 11.79 -9.69
CA LEU A 190 -8.68 11.50 -9.99
C LEU A 190 -7.77 12.72 -9.75
N ILE A 191 -8.20 13.93 -10.08
CA ILE A 191 -7.47 15.17 -9.77
C ILE A 191 -7.34 15.34 -8.25
N GLU A 192 -8.40 15.07 -7.50
CA GLU A 192 -8.39 15.16 -6.03
C GLU A 192 -7.45 14.12 -5.41
N ILE A 193 -7.49 12.88 -5.87
CA ILE A 193 -6.55 11.82 -5.46
C ILE A 193 -5.09 12.27 -5.68
N ILE A 194 -4.76 12.79 -6.87
CA ILE A 194 -3.40 13.26 -7.16
C ILE A 194 -2.99 14.39 -6.19
N ARG A 195 -3.92 15.29 -5.84
CA ARG A 195 -3.67 16.34 -4.85
C ARG A 195 -3.43 15.78 -3.46
N ASN A 196 -4.23 14.82 -3.01
CA ASN A 196 -4.06 14.19 -1.71
C ASN A 196 -2.71 13.46 -1.62
N ILE A 197 -2.35 12.69 -2.65
CA ILE A 197 -1.03 12.05 -2.75
C ILE A 197 0.10 13.08 -2.71
N SER A 198 -0.08 14.25 -3.34
CA SER A 198 0.93 15.31 -3.30
C SER A 198 1.11 15.91 -1.91
N VAL A 199 0.04 16.02 -1.11
CA VAL A 199 0.10 16.46 0.29
C VAL A 199 0.86 15.43 1.13
N GLU A 200 0.58 14.14 0.96
CA GLU A 200 1.29 13.09 1.68
C GLU A 200 2.78 13.07 1.34
N LEU A 201 3.14 13.18 0.05
CA LEU A 201 4.55 13.26 -0.33
C LEU A 201 5.22 14.57 0.11
N GLN A 202 4.47 15.70 0.21
CA GLN A 202 5.00 16.92 0.79
C GLN A 202 5.36 16.72 2.27
N ASN A 203 4.46 16.08 3.03
CA ASN A 203 4.71 15.75 4.43
C ASN A 203 5.99 14.91 4.59
N PHE A 204 6.24 13.97 3.65
CA PHE A 204 7.49 13.21 3.61
C PHE A 204 8.70 14.08 3.29
N ASN A 205 8.59 14.97 2.31
CA ASN A 205 9.69 15.82 1.87
C ASN A 205 10.08 16.85 2.93
N ASP A 206 9.12 17.32 3.75
CA ASP A 206 9.34 18.33 4.77
C ASP A 206 9.98 17.78 6.06
N LEU A 207 10.14 16.45 6.17
CA LEU A 207 10.78 15.89 7.35
C LEU A 207 12.29 16.21 7.40
N PRO A 208 12.81 16.57 8.58
CA PRO A 208 14.24 16.86 8.76
C PRO A 208 15.12 15.68 8.34
N GLY A 209 16.29 15.97 7.76
CA GLY A 209 17.27 14.94 7.37
C GLY A 209 17.00 14.25 6.03
N ASN A 210 15.98 14.67 5.28
CA ASN A 210 15.75 14.17 3.93
C ASN A 210 16.87 14.63 3.00
N ARG A 211 17.53 13.68 2.32
CA ARG A 211 18.56 14.00 1.30
C ARG A 211 17.96 14.27 -0.05
N ASP A 212 16.89 13.52 -0.39
CA ASP A 212 16.23 13.54 -1.68
C ASP A 212 14.74 13.79 -1.47
N ASN A 213 14.11 14.57 -2.35
CA ASN A 213 12.68 14.79 -2.33
C ASN A 213 11.97 13.81 -3.26
N SER A 214 10.87 13.25 -2.79
CA SER A 214 9.93 12.55 -3.66
C SER A 214 9.32 13.51 -4.67
N THR A 215 9.09 13.02 -5.88
CA THR A 215 8.53 13.82 -6.96
C THR A 215 7.31 13.15 -7.57
N ILE A 216 6.42 13.96 -8.14
CA ILE A 216 5.28 13.49 -8.93
C ILE A 216 5.38 14.11 -10.32
N GLY A 217 5.09 13.30 -11.34
CA GLY A 217 4.84 13.73 -12.69
C GLY A 217 3.59 13.09 -13.25
N ILE A 218 3.06 13.66 -14.32
CA ILE A 218 1.84 13.17 -14.95
C ILE A 218 2.04 13.10 -16.46
N SER A 219 1.73 11.94 -17.02
CA SER A 219 1.53 11.74 -18.44
C SER A 219 0.06 11.45 -18.67
N ALA A 220 -0.73 12.48 -18.87
CA ALA A 220 -2.15 12.33 -19.12
C ALA A 220 -2.39 11.86 -20.56
N PHE A 221 -3.42 11.03 -20.75
CA PHE A 221 -3.75 10.52 -22.08
C PHE A 221 -5.26 10.48 -22.35
N SER A 222 -5.54 10.53 -23.63
CA SER A 222 -6.78 10.04 -24.23
C SER A 222 -6.39 9.21 -25.46
N THR A 223 -6.79 9.58 -26.66
CA THR A 223 -6.27 8.96 -27.90
C THR A 223 -4.77 9.22 -28.09
N PHE A 224 -4.26 10.33 -27.57
CA PHE A 224 -2.86 10.77 -27.61
C PHE A 224 -2.46 11.37 -26.26
N THR A 225 -1.15 11.63 -26.08
CA THR A 225 -0.66 12.53 -25.03
C THR A 225 -0.66 13.97 -25.58
N ASN A 226 -0.75 14.96 -24.67
CA ASN A 226 -0.56 16.36 -25.03
C ASN A 226 0.77 16.84 -24.43
N SER A 227 1.79 16.88 -25.27
CA SER A 227 3.20 16.97 -24.86
C SER A 227 3.94 18.06 -25.63
N TYR A 228 5.06 18.51 -25.06
CA TYR A 228 5.97 19.42 -25.76
C TYR A 228 6.84 18.65 -26.76
N THR A 229 6.99 19.22 -27.96
CA THR A 229 7.83 18.65 -29.02
C THR A 229 9.31 18.87 -28.73
N SER A 230 10.18 17.99 -29.23
CA SER A 230 11.62 18.06 -28.98
C SER A 230 12.37 19.07 -29.87
N ASP A 231 11.79 19.49 -30.97
CA ASP A 231 12.41 20.37 -31.96
C ASP A 231 11.96 21.84 -31.86
N THR A 232 10.67 22.07 -31.64
CA THR A 232 10.10 23.42 -31.59
C THR A 232 9.62 23.85 -30.21
N GLY A 233 9.49 22.89 -29.25
CA GLY A 233 8.92 23.14 -27.94
C GLY A 233 7.44 23.48 -27.96
N ILE A 234 6.74 23.23 -29.06
CA ILE A 234 5.31 23.48 -29.22
C ILE A 234 4.55 22.38 -28.45
N GLN A 235 3.57 22.76 -27.70
CA GLN A 235 2.63 21.82 -27.07
C GLN A 235 1.56 21.39 -28.07
N CYS A 236 1.42 20.09 -28.26
CA CYS A 236 0.38 19.55 -29.13
C CYS A 236 -0.01 18.12 -28.70
N SER A 237 -1.11 17.62 -29.26
CA SER A 237 -1.47 16.21 -29.13
C SER A 237 -0.48 15.36 -29.92
N LEU A 238 0.41 14.64 -29.22
CA LEU A 238 1.50 13.85 -29.79
C LEU A 238 1.17 12.36 -29.80
N SER A 239 1.38 11.71 -30.96
CA SER A 239 1.40 10.26 -31.03
C SER A 239 2.78 9.72 -30.62
N GLN A 240 2.82 8.85 -29.62
CA GLN A 240 4.04 8.11 -29.25
C GLN A 240 4.31 6.92 -30.19
N GLY A 241 3.30 6.50 -30.96
CA GLY A 241 3.42 5.42 -31.93
C GLY A 241 4.24 5.80 -33.18
N VAL A 242 4.94 4.82 -33.72
CA VAL A 242 5.81 4.96 -34.92
C VAL A 242 5.31 4.03 -36.00
N SER A 243 5.32 4.50 -37.28
CA SER A 243 4.98 3.67 -38.42
C SER A 243 6.15 2.79 -38.88
N ARG A 244 5.88 1.84 -39.78
CA ARG A 244 6.92 0.95 -40.37
C ARG A 244 8.14 1.67 -40.94
N LYS A 245 7.96 2.88 -41.40
CA LYS A 245 9.04 3.69 -42.03
C LYS A 245 9.71 4.66 -41.07
N ASN A 246 9.52 4.48 -39.75
CA ASN A 246 9.96 5.39 -38.68
C ASN A 246 9.45 6.84 -38.93
N LYS A 247 8.24 6.96 -39.48
CA LYS A 247 7.57 8.22 -39.75
C LYS A 247 6.41 8.39 -38.76
N PRO A 248 5.96 9.63 -38.57
CA PRO A 248 4.75 9.90 -37.80
C PRO A 248 3.58 9.07 -38.29
N THR A 249 2.78 8.58 -37.32
CA THR A 249 1.54 7.88 -37.65
C THR A 249 0.46 8.87 -38.04
N ASN A 250 -0.40 8.49 -38.98
CA ASN A 250 -1.63 9.19 -39.30
C ASN A 250 -2.70 8.17 -39.69
N TRP A 251 -3.88 8.60 -40.12
CA TRP A 251 -4.98 7.73 -40.53
C TRP A 251 -4.58 6.69 -41.59
N PHE A 252 -3.56 7.01 -42.44
CA PHE A 252 -3.06 6.14 -43.49
C PHE A 252 -1.77 5.38 -43.14
N ARG A 253 -1.21 5.65 -41.96
CA ARG A 253 0.04 5.03 -41.49
C ARG A 253 -0.16 4.48 -40.08
N PRO A 254 -0.66 3.25 -39.98
CA PRO A 254 -0.91 2.66 -38.68
C PRO A 254 0.37 2.51 -37.86
N VAL A 255 0.23 2.47 -36.55
CA VAL A 255 1.29 2.20 -35.60
C VAL A 255 1.87 0.79 -35.86
N ASN A 256 3.20 0.70 -35.90
CA ASN A 256 3.90 -0.58 -35.94
C ASN A 256 4.49 -0.88 -34.55
N PRO A 257 4.08 -1.97 -33.88
CA PRO A 257 4.51 -2.28 -32.53
C PRO A 257 6.03 -2.38 -32.38
N GLU A 258 6.71 -3.16 -33.20
CA GLU A 258 8.15 -3.40 -33.08
C GLU A 258 8.96 -2.11 -33.30
N LYS A 259 8.53 -1.28 -34.27
CA LYS A 259 9.18 0.01 -34.52
C LYS A 259 8.92 1.01 -33.40
N THR A 260 7.75 0.98 -32.82
CA THR A 260 7.41 1.83 -31.67
C THR A 260 8.28 1.45 -30.47
N VAL A 261 8.37 0.17 -30.14
CA VAL A 261 9.21 -0.34 -29.04
C VAL A 261 10.70 -0.05 -29.29
N ALA A 262 11.19 -0.22 -30.51
CA ALA A 262 12.58 0.12 -30.86
C ALA A 262 12.91 1.61 -30.67
N ASN A 263 11.90 2.49 -30.79
CA ASN A 263 12.06 3.95 -30.71
C ASN A 263 11.37 4.54 -29.46
N ILE A 264 11.21 3.76 -28.38
CA ILE A 264 10.45 4.15 -27.21
C ILE A 264 11.04 5.37 -26.47
N TRP A 265 12.38 5.52 -26.51
CA TRP A 265 13.09 6.62 -25.86
C TRP A 265 13.31 7.83 -26.77
N VAL A 266 12.90 7.73 -28.04
CA VAL A 266 13.06 8.84 -29.00
C VAL A 266 11.96 9.87 -28.77
N GLN A 267 12.35 11.07 -28.36
CA GLN A 267 11.43 12.20 -28.21
C GLN A 267 10.78 12.55 -29.56
N LYS A 268 9.51 12.91 -29.53
CA LYS A 268 8.74 13.18 -30.75
C LYS A 268 8.85 14.63 -31.15
N THR A 269 9.03 14.84 -32.46
CA THR A 269 9.07 16.14 -33.13
C THR A 269 7.68 16.65 -33.49
N GLU A 270 7.56 17.88 -33.96
CA GLU A 270 6.31 18.50 -34.39
C GLU A 270 5.57 17.67 -35.46
N ASP A 271 6.31 16.94 -36.30
CA ASP A 271 5.72 16.02 -37.28
C ASP A 271 4.76 14.97 -36.68
N TYR A 272 4.89 14.70 -35.39
CA TYR A 272 4.01 13.78 -34.66
C TYR A 272 2.76 14.44 -34.07
N CYS A 273 2.62 15.77 -34.20
CA CYS A 273 1.41 16.49 -33.78
C CYS A 273 0.17 16.03 -34.55
N LYS A 274 -0.93 15.96 -33.84
CA LYS A 274 -2.26 15.59 -34.38
C LYS A 274 -3.20 16.77 -34.29
N SER A 275 -3.50 17.38 -35.44
CA SER A 275 -4.50 18.45 -35.48
C SER A 275 -5.91 17.92 -35.23
N GLY A 276 -6.70 18.68 -34.47
CA GLY A 276 -8.07 18.31 -34.14
C GLY A 276 -8.22 17.19 -33.10
N ALA A 277 -7.11 16.75 -32.48
CA ALA A 277 -7.16 15.84 -31.34
C ALA A 277 -7.52 16.62 -30.05
N TYR A 278 -8.03 15.88 -29.07
CA TYR A 278 -8.40 16.45 -27.78
C TYR A 278 -7.15 16.87 -26.99
N SER A 279 -7.18 18.05 -26.37
CA SER A 279 -6.05 18.68 -25.68
C SER A 279 -6.43 19.33 -24.36
N GLY A 280 -7.44 18.80 -23.68
CA GLY A 280 -7.91 19.33 -22.37
C GLY A 280 -6.97 19.04 -21.20
N PHE A 281 -5.81 18.45 -21.42
CA PHE A 281 -4.79 18.11 -20.44
C PHE A 281 -3.39 18.21 -21.08
N HIS A 282 -2.33 18.11 -20.28
CA HIS A 282 -0.95 18.07 -20.77
C HIS A 282 -0.04 17.26 -19.84
N ASP A 283 1.19 16.98 -20.29
CA ASP A 283 2.20 16.38 -19.45
C ASP A 283 2.64 17.33 -18.34
N VAL A 284 2.92 16.80 -17.15
CA VAL A 284 3.63 17.48 -16.08
C VAL A 284 4.92 16.71 -15.80
N ASP A 285 6.06 17.37 -15.96
CA ASP A 285 7.37 16.81 -15.63
C ASP A 285 7.44 16.48 -14.13
N LEU A 286 8.33 15.55 -13.75
CA LEU A 286 8.59 15.22 -12.35
C LEU A 286 8.94 16.49 -11.57
N THR A 287 8.22 16.75 -10.50
CA THR A 287 8.41 17.92 -9.64
C THR A 287 8.15 17.60 -8.18
N SER A 288 8.91 18.22 -7.28
CA SER A 288 8.62 18.31 -5.85
C SER A 288 7.88 19.60 -5.48
N ASN A 289 7.64 20.49 -6.44
CA ASN A 289 6.78 21.65 -6.24
C ASN A 289 5.31 21.26 -6.46
N PHE A 290 4.72 20.69 -5.42
CA PHE A 290 3.36 20.17 -5.50
C PHE A 290 2.29 21.25 -5.63
N ASN A 291 2.56 22.49 -5.22
CA ASN A 291 1.64 23.60 -5.51
C ASN A 291 1.52 23.83 -7.02
N LEU A 292 2.66 23.87 -7.73
CA LEU A 292 2.66 24.01 -9.19
C LEU A 292 1.99 22.82 -9.88
N LEU A 293 2.24 21.60 -9.40
CA LEU A 293 1.58 20.38 -9.88
C LEU A 293 0.05 20.52 -9.76
N ASN A 294 -0.43 20.89 -8.57
CA ASN A 294 -1.85 20.98 -8.25
C ASN A 294 -2.57 22.08 -9.04
N ASP A 295 -1.89 23.21 -9.30
CA ASP A 295 -2.40 24.28 -10.15
C ASP A 295 -2.57 23.80 -11.61
N GLN A 296 -1.59 23.06 -12.15
CA GLN A 296 -1.65 22.54 -13.52
C GLN A 296 -2.75 21.49 -13.66
N VAL A 297 -2.75 20.47 -12.79
CA VAL A 297 -3.73 19.37 -12.84
C VAL A 297 -5.16 19.86 -12.62
N GLY A 298 -5.33 20.89 -11.79
CA GLY A 298 -6.63 21.50 -11.53
C GLY A 298 -7.32 22.08 -12.77
N SER A 299 -6.59 22.29 -13.87
CA SER A 299 -7.13 22.78 -15.14
C SER A 299 -7.49 21.65 -16.12
N PHE A 300 -7.19 20.39 -15.79
CA PHE A 300 -7.40 19.26 -16.70
C PHE A 300 -8.88 18.93 -16.85
N TYR A 301 -9.22 18.49 -18.06
CA TYR A 301 -10.57 18.10 -18.40
C TYR A 301 -10.54 16.85 -19.30
N ALA A 302 -11.43 15.90 -19.06
CA ALA A 302 -11.48 14.63 -19.78
C ALA A 302 -12.20 14.73 -21.12
N GLY A 303 -11.79 13.90 -22.09
CA GLY A 303 -12.42 13.78 -23.39
C GLY A 303 -11.57 13.00 -24.40
N GLY A 304 -12.18 12.59 -25.50
CA GLY A 304 -11.52 11.80 -26.55
C GLY A 304 -11.64 10.28 -26.33
N GLY A 305 -10.81 9.52 -27.05
CA GLY A 305 -10.78 8.04 -26.94
C GLY A 305 -9.71 7.59 -25.93
N THR A 306 -9.51 6.27 -25.82
CA THR A 306 -8.60 5.65 -24.84
C THR A 306 -7.44 4.95 -25.54
N ALA A 307 -6.20 5.31 -25.20
CA ALA A 307 -4.98 4.68 -25.69
C ALA A 307 -3.86 4.74 -24.64
N SER A 308 -3.91 3.85 -23.66
CA SER A 308 -3.04 3.82 -22.47
C SER A 308 -1.55 3.75 -22.81
N TYR A 309 -1.18 3.05 -23.89
CA TYR A 309 0.21 2.93 -24.34
C TYR A 309 0.87 4.29 -24.63
N GLN A 310 0.09 5.30 -25.00
CA GLN A 310 0.60 6.66 -25.25
C GLN A 310 1.24 7.23 -23.97
N ALA A 311 0.49 7.18 -22.85
CA ALA A 311 0.99 7.67 -21.58
C ALA A 311 2.03 6.74 -20.94
N ILE A 312 1.93 5.43 -21.13
CA ILE A 312 2.95 4.49 -20.65
C ILE A 312 4.31 4.83 -21.27
N ILE A 313 4.37 5.03 -22.60
CA ILE A 313 5.60 5.40 -23.29
C ILE A 313 6.09 6.79 -22.85
N ARG A 314 5.19 7.77 -22.86
CA ARG A 314 5.54 9.15 -22.51
C ARG A 314 5.92 9.29 -21.05
N GLY A 315 5.14 8.68 -20.16
CA GLY A 315 5.43 8.65 -18.73
C GLY A 315 6.79 8.00 -18.43
N ALA A 316 7.13 6.91 -19.12
CA ALA A 316 8.45 6.29 -19.00
C ALA A 316 9.57 7.25 -19.41
N GLN A 317 9.39 8.00 -20.52
CA GLN A 317 10.37 9.01 -20.96
C GLN A 317 10.56 10.14 -19.95
N LEU A 318 9.47 10.56 -19.27
CA LEU A 318 9.51 11.57 -18.21
C LEU A 318 10.15 11.00 -16.95
N LEU A 319 9.75 9.80 -16.54
CA LEU A 319 10.26 9.11 -15.36
C LEU A 319 11.76 8.79 -15.46
N LYS A 320 12.27 8.60 -16.67
CA LYS A 320 13.71 8.40 -16.92
C LYS A 320 14.56 9.61 -16.56
N LYS A 321 13.96 10.80 -16.46
CA LYS A 321 14.63 12.03 -16.00
C LYS A 321 14.73 12.14 -14.49
N GLY A 322 14.11 11.21 -13.75
CA GLY A 322 14.07 11.20 -12.29
C GLY A 322 15.45 10.97 -11.68
N ASN A 323 15.62 11.47 -10.46
CA ASN A 323 16.87 11.41 -9.71
C ASN A 323 16.85 10.40 -8.56
N ASN A 324 15.66 9.92 -8.20
CA ASN A 324 15.51 9.00 -7.08
C ASN A 324 15.82 7.55 -7.50
N SER A 325 16.26 6.76 -6.51
CA SER A 325 16.54 5.33 -6.69
C SER A 325 15.27 4.47 -6.84
N ARG A 326 14.12 4.98 -6.39
CA ARG A 326 12.82 4.33 -6.58
C ARG A 326 12.04 5.07 -7.65
N ARG A 327 11.62 4.35 -8.69
CA ARG A 327 10.82 4.91 -9.78
C ARG A 327 9.56 4.08 -9.98
N LEU A 328 8.41 4.74 -9.89
CA LEU A 328 7.10 4.10 -9.94
C LEU A 328 6.27 4.70 -11.07
N LEU A 329 5.89 3.88 -12.05
CA LEU A 329 4.95 4.23 -13.11
C LEU A 329 3.60 3.58 -12.81
N ILE A 330 2.59 4.39 -12.51
CA ILE A 330 1.23 3.91 -12.20
C ILE A 330 0.30 4.27 -13.36
N VAL A 331 -0.31 3.26 -13.96
CA VAL A 331 -1.36 3.45 -14.96
C VAL A 331 -2.70 3.51 -14.23
N LEU A 332 -3.41 4.61 -14.41
CA LEU A 332 -4.74 4.86 -13.83
C LEU A 332 -5.74 4.92 -14.98
N SER A 333 -6.66 3.96 -15.07
CA SER A 333 -7.62 3.87 -16.17
C SER A 333 -8.95 3.25 -15.74
N ASP A 334 -10.04 3.71 -16.36
CA ASP A 334 -11.41 3.23 -16.15
C ASP A 334 -11.91 2.31 -17.27
N GLY A 335 -11.03 1.85 -18.16
CA GLY A 335 -11.45 1.01 -19.27
C GLY A 335 -10.34 0.44 -20.15
N ASP A 336 -10.77 -0.19 -21.20
CA ASP A 336 -9.90 -0.78 -22.22
C ASP A 336 -9.50 0.24 -23.30
N ASP A 337 -8.32 0.03 -23.88
CA ASP A 337 -7.92 0.77 -25.07
C ASP A 337 -8.89 0.57 -26.24
N ASN A 338 -9.18 1.63 -27.00
CA ASN A 338 -10.02 1.56 -28.20
C ASN A 338 -9.47 0.57 -29.25
N ASP A 339 -8.13 0.50 -29.38
CA ASP A 339 -7.45 -0.50 -30.23
C ASP A 339 -6.73 -1.54 -29.36
N LYS A 340 -7.50 -2.52 -28.87
CA LYS A 340 -6.98 -3.63 -28.05
C LYS A 340 -5.93 -4.45 -28.79
N ASN A 341 -6.03 -4.57 -30.13
CA ASN A 341 -5.06 -5.33 -30.91
C ASN A 341 -3.69 -4.63 -30.94
N LEU A 342 -3.70 -3.32 -31.10
CA LEU A 342 -2.47 -2.51 -31.04
C LEU A 342 -1.85 -2.57 -29.63
N ALA A 343 -2.64 -2.38 -28.59
CA ALA A 343 -2.15 -2.46 -27.20
C ALA A 343 -1.49 -3.82 -26.92
N ASN A 344 -2.19 -4.92 -27.23
CA ASN A 344 -1.64 -6.27 -27.11
C ASN A 344 -0.37 -6.48 -27.99
N GLY A 345 -0.36 -5.93 -29.20
CA GLY A 345 0.79 -6.00 -30.10
C GLY A 345 2.03 -5.30 -29.54
N LEU A 346 1.86 -4.12 -28.93
CA LEU A 346 2.94 -3.36 -28.27
C LEU A 346 3.52 -4.12 -27.06
N VAL A 347 2.66 -4.67 -26.23
CA VAL A 347 3.08 -5.47 -25.07
C VAL A 347 3.81 -6.73 -25.55
N SER A 348 3.26 -7.44 -26.53
CA SER A 348 3.90 -8.63 -27.14
C SER A 348 5.24 -8.32 -27.81
N ALA A 349 5.42 -7.10 -28.36
CA ALA A 349 6.69 -6.61 -28.86
C ALA A 349 7.71 -6.21 -27.79
N GLY A 350 7.35 -6.33 -26.49
CA GLY A 350 8.24 -6.10 -25.36
C GLY A 350 8.23 -4.66 -24.82
N MET A 351 7.19 -3.87 -25.07
CA MET A 351 7.12 -2.47 -24.62
C MET A 351 7.40 -2.33 -23.12
N CYS A 352 6.66 -3.05 -22.30
CA CYS A 352 6.71 -2.89 -20.83
C CYS A 352 8.00 -3.50 -20.25
N THR A 353 8.44 -4.64 -20.76
CA THR A 353 9.71 -5.26 -20.39
C THR A 353 10.86 -4.29 -20.66
N LYS A 354 10.90 -3.71 -21.87
CA LYS A 354 11.94 -2.74 -22.23
C LYS A 354 11.92 -1.51 -21.34
N ILE A 355 10.74 -0.95 -21.04
CA ILE A 355 10.62 0.21 -20.14
C ILE A 355 11.19 -0.14 -18.77
N LYS A 356 10.74 -1.26 -18.19
CA LYS A 356 11.15 -1.69 -16.85
C LYS A 356 12.66 -1.95 -16.77
N ASP A 357 13.21 -2.69 -17.74
CA ASP A 357 14.62 -3.05 -17.78
C ASP A 357 15.51 -1.81 -17.99
N ASP A 358 15.13 -0.93 -18.92
CA ASP A 358 15.90 0.28 -19.21
C ASP A 358 15.85 1.31 -18.06
N LEU A 359 14.72 1.42 -17.32
CA LEU A 359 14.63 2.23 -16.11
C LEU A 359 15.40 1.59 -14.94
N GLY A 360 15.30 0.28 -14.78
CA GLY A 360 15.99 -0.45 -13.71
C GLY A 360 17.51 -0.55 -13.94
N SER A 361 17.98 -0.34 -15.15
CA SER A 361 19.43 -0.27 -15.46
C SER A 361 20.06 1.09 -15.17
N ASP A 362 19.26 2.12 -14.91
CA ASP A 362 19.74 3.46 -14.60
C ASP A 362 20.40 3.52 -13.21
N ARG A 363 21.10 4.59 -12.97
CA ARG A 363 21.64 4.96 -11.68
C ARG A 363 21.25 6.39 -11.33
N THR A 364 21.11 6.64 -10.05
CA THR A 364 20.91 8.01 -9.53
C THR A 364 22.17 8.84 -9.75
N PRO A 365 22.11 10.19 -9.66
CA PRO A 365 23.28 11.05 -9.79
C PRO A 365 24.41 10.73 -8.81
N ASP A 366 24.09 10.18 -7.64
CA ASP A 366 25.03 9.73 -6.61
C ASP A 366 25.46 8.24 -6.75
N GLY A 367 25.01 7.56 -7.84
CA GLY A 367 25.48 6.22 -8.23
C GLY A 367 24.68 5.05 -7.65
N ARG A 368 23.62 5.28 -6.87
CA ARG A 368 22.74 4.21 -6.35
C ARG A 368 21.99 3.50 -7.50
N PRO A 369 21.74 2.19 -7.41
CA PRO A 369 20.93 1.48 -8.39
C PRO A 369 19.47 1.95 -8.36
N VAL A 370 18.82 1.96 -9.51
CA VAL A 370 17.40 2.31 -9.62
C VAL A 370 16.54 1.05 -9.57
N ALA A 371 15.53 1.06 -8.71
CA ALA A 371 14.46 0.08 -8.68
C ALA A 371 13.22 0.66 -9.40
N ALA A 372 12.86 0.08 -10.54
CA ALA A 372 11.72 0.51 -11.32
C ALA A 372 10.54 -0.45 -11.16
N LYS A 373 9.38 0.08 -10.81
CA LYS A 373 8.11 -0.67 -10.69
C LYS A 373 7.06 -0.06 -11.61
N MET A 374 6.22 -0.92 -12.20
CA MET A 374 5.05 -0.52 -12.95
C MET A 374 3.82 -1.18 -12.33
N ALA A 375 2.75 -0.42 -12.17
CA ALA A 375 1.48 -0.90 -11.65
C ALA A 375 0.31 -0.39 -12.49
N VAL A 376 -0.82 -1.08 -12.41
CA VAL A 376 -2.09 -0.68 -13.02
C VAL A 376 -3.15 -0.67 -11.94
N ILE A 377 -3.86 0.43 -11.82
CA ILE A 377 -5.06 0.55 -11.00
C ILE A 377 -6.23 0.80 -11.94
N GLY A 378 -7.09 -0.21 -12.03
CA GLY A 378 -8.35 -0.09 -12.77
C GLY A 378 -9.47 0.27 -11.82
N PHE A 379 -10.30 1.24 -12.19
CA PHE A 379 -11.41 1.70 -11.39
C PHE A 379 -12.70 1.71 -12.21
N ASP A 380 -13.78 1.27 -11.58
CA ASP A 380 -15.09 1.09 -12.19
C ASP A 380 -15.12 0.10 -13.38
N TYR A 381 -14.10 -0.77 -13.48
CA TYR A 381 -14.06 -1.90 -14.41
C TYR A 381 -13.17 -3.03 -13.88
N ASP A 382 -13.13 -4.18 -14.56
CA ASP A 382 -12.24 -5.29 -14.20
C ASP A 382 -10.89 -5.19 -14.95
N PRO A 383 -9.82 -4.66 -14.34
CA PRO A 383 -8.51 -4.54 -14.98
C PRO A 383 -7.84 -5.91 -15.22
N PHE A 384 -8.26 -6.98 -14.52
CA PHE A 384 -7.75 -8.33 -14.74
C PHE A 384 -8.22 -8.92 -16.06
N ALA A 385 -9.33 -8.42 -16.62
CA ALA A 385 -9.81 -8.76 -17.96
C ALA A 385 -9.04 -8.05 -19.07
N ASN A 386 -8.38 -6.91 -18.78
CA ASN A 386 -7.53 -6.19 -19.74
C ASN A 386 -6.19 -6.90 -19.92
N LYS A 387 -6.13 -7.71 -21.01
CA LYS A 387 -4.94 -8.53 -21.28
C LYS A 387 -3.67 -7.69 -21.45
N ALA A 388 -3.74 -6.56 -22.16
CA ALA A 388 -2.57 -5.73 -22.46
C ALA A 388 -1.98 -5.15 -21.16
N LEU A 389 -2.78 -4.50 -20.32
CA LEU A 389 -2.32 -3.90 -19.07
C LEU A 389 -1.84 -4.97 -18.08
N LYS A 390 -2.57 -6.08 -17.96
CA LYS A 390 -2.17 -7.19 -17.09
C LYS A 390 -0.82 -7.82 -17.49
N ASP A 391 -0.63 -8.09 -18.78
CA ASP A 391 0.64 -8.66 -19.28
C ASP A 391 1.79 -7.63 -19.22
N CYS A 392 1.47 -6.33 -19.25
CA CYS A 392 2.43 -5.24 -19.13
C CYS A 392 3.11 -5.23 -17.75
N VAL A 393 2.32 -5.26 -16.69
CA VAL A 393 2.84 -5.09 -15.32
C VAL A 393 2.97 -6.40 -14.54
N GLY A 394 2.32 -7.45 -15.02
CA GLY A 394 2.19 -8.73 -14.30
C GLY A 394 1.04 -8.72 -13.28
N VAL A 395 0.41 -9.88 -13.09
CA VAL A 395 -0.84 -10.02 -12.29
C VAL A 395 -0.73 -9.45 -10.88
N LYS A 396 0.46 -9.54 -10.25
CA LYS A 396 0.71 -9.05 -8.89
C LYS A 396 0.70 -7.52 -8.77
N ASN A 397 0.81 -6.81 -9.89
CA ASN A 397 0.84 -5.35 -9.94
C ASN A 397 -0.42 -4.78 -10.61
N VAL A 398 -1.49 -5.58 -10.68
CA VAL A 398 -2.80 -5.15 -11.15
C VAL A 398 -3.71 -5.05 -9.94
N TYR A 399 -4.31 -3.90 -9.77
CA TYR A 399 -5.20 -3.56 -8.66
C TYR A 399 -6.56 -3.14 -9.22
N LYS A 400 -7.63 -3.49 -8.51
CA LYS A 400 -8.98 -3.04 -8.80
C LYS A 400 -9.43 -2.16 -7.65
N ALA A 401 -10.00 -1.02 -7.96
CA ALA A 401 -10.64 -0.13 -6.99
C ALA A 401 -12.11 0.08 -7.35
N GLU A 402 -12.97 0.12 -6.36
CA GLU A 402 -14.41 0.32 -6.53
C GLU A 402 -14.80 1.80 -6.35
N ASP A 403 -13.96 2.59 -5.68
CA ASP A 403 -14.17 4.01 -5.44
C ASP A 403 -12.84 4.80 -5.37
N ALA A 404 -12.95 6.12 -5.17
CA ALA A 404 -11.82 7.03 -5.14
C ALA A 404 -10.89 6.79 -3.94
N ASP A 405 -11.45 6.46 -2.78
CA ASP A 405 -10.69 6.22 -1.56
C ASP A 405 -9.81 4.96 -1.71
N GLU A 406 -10.35 3.89 -2.32
CA GLU A 406 -9.56 2.69 -2.63
C GLU A 406 -8.43 2.97 -3.64
N VAL A 407 -8.63 3.86 -4.63
CA VAL A 407 -7.55 4.25 -5.55
C VAL A 407 -6.44 4.95 -4.79
N GLU A 408 -6.78 5.89 -3.90
CA GLU A 408 -5.82 6.63 -3.09
C GLU A 408 -5.03 5.69 -2.17
N ASP A 409 -5.71 4.79 -1.47
CA ASP A 409 -5.10 3.80 -0.59
C ASP A 409 -4.11 2.89 -1.32
N ILE A 410 -4.47 2.39 -2.51
CA ILE A 410 -3.59 1.54 -3.33
C ILE A 410 -2.35 2.35 -3.77
N ILE A 411 -2.50 3.61 -4.18
CA ILE A 411 -1.37 4.45 -4.57
C ILE A 411 -0.43 4.66 -3.38
N LEU A 412 -0.97 4.97 -2.20
CA LEU A 412 -0.17 5.14 -0.98
C LEU A 412 0.53 3.84 -0.56
N GLU A 413 -0.12 2.68 -0.71
CA GLU A 413 0.50 1.38 -0.49
C GLU A 413 1.69 1.17 -1.45
N LEU A 414 1.52 1.45 -2.74
CA LEU A 414 2.57 1.32 -3.76
C LEU A 414 3.76 2.26 -3.50
N ILE A 415 3.50 3.48 -3.04
CA ILE A 415 4.53 4.46 -2.67
C ILE A 415 5.28 4.00 -1.40
N ASN A 416 4.56 3.45 -0.41
CA ASN A 416 5.12 3.02 0.86
C ASN A 416 5.69 1.60 0.82
N GLU A 417 5.47 0.85 -0.27
CA GLU A 417 5.95 -0.53 -0.40
C GLU A 417 7.48 -0.55 -0.39
N GLU A 418 8.03 -1.11 0.67
CA GLU A 418 9.45 -1.43 0.71
C GLU A 418 9.77 -2.51 -0.33
N VAL A 419 10.88 -2.33 -1.04
CA VAL A 419 11.54 -3.45 -1.69
C VAL A 419 12.02 -4.35 -0.55
N GLY A 420 11.23 -5.39 -0.24
CA GLY A 420 11.41 -6.21 0.95
C GLY A 420 12.80 -6.80 1.02
N HIS A 421 13.55 -6.41 2.03
CA HIS A 421 14.54 -7.26 2.65
C HIS A 421 13.96 -7.78 3.97
N LEU A 422 13.31 -8.93 3.89
CA LEU A 422 13.21 -9.80 5.05
C LEU A 422 14.64 -10.26 5.38
N LYS A 423 15.20 -9.80 6.49
CA LYS A 423 16.33 -10.46 7.16
C LYS A 423 15.81 -11.55 8.07
#